data_15fa06b46c11ea3e287f3e74818e60ff
#
_entry.id   15fa06b46c11ea3e287f3e74818e60ff
#
_cell.length_a   1.000
_cell.length_b   1.000
_cell.length_c   1.000
_cell.angle_alpha   90.00
_cell.angle_beta   90.00
_cell.angle_gamma   90.00
#
_symmetry.space_group_name_H-M   'P 1'
#
loop_
_entity.id
_entity.type
_entity.pdbx_description
1 polymer ?
#
loop_
_entity_poly.entity_id
_entity_poly.type
_entity_poly.pdbx_seq_one_letter_code
_entity_poly.pdbx_strand_id
1 'polypeptide(L)'
;VARMAEAAWRRIRSLVARRRPRARVAAAWGGRAHVEGVDRDGLAVALEVLSAKRSESDVVGLKLEAARLAELALGDVGPAKGRAAVFDGYAALLPAAALSPVSGEVSRVVDAVFPSADPELDIELARLAAMVSSARPQLLSKFLARLDQGFHPVSDLHFLITVARIPLQRNSAQRKRTAAALVGLQAKIDRMSLNQDSNWDDRLGELYAALCANDKQLPRAVLETPGFGLPSHVLFLQRMSREDRPRARATFVAAIRKAGEDYPWSGEVVRLLGESGDAQTLKLLRSAHERVDVRGSVVLELARRTQGVDRKRFVAGLQSSSLAVLSSCLGALAKLPAARGAREQLALLSVVRRLGPAAQEHGLRSRAVLVLRRNTGKRFGFVTGEKGRVAQQTAVAAWTDHLERTYPEETKRLLGAAAASLPVLRKRLVAVDWDGGDVSRGKQVFTKRGCVGCHQGRRALGPDLAGSAGRFSRADLFTAIVLPNRDVSPRYQTTVVQTSDGRVYNGLIVYQSVDGLTLRTGTNRTIRLEK
;
A
#
# COMPACT_ATOMS: atom_id res chain seq x y z
N VAL A 1 -42.90 -24.55 15.18
CA VAL A 1 -42.75 -23.10 15.46
C VAL A 1 -42.44 -22.33 14.17
N ALA A 2 -41.44 -22.71 13.36
CA ALA A 2 -41.08 -22.00 12.12
C ALA A 2 -42.25 -21.93 11.09
N ARG A 3 -42.97 -23.06 10.86
CA ARG A 3 -44.12 -23.07 9.94
C ARG A 3 -45.32 -22.23 10.41
N MET A 4 -45.53 -22.12 11.72
CA MET A 4 -46.60 -21.26 12.28
C MET A 4 -46.24 -19.77 12.17
N ALA A 5 -44.98 -19.43 12.37
CA ALA A 5 -44.49 -18.06 12.15
C ALA A 5 -44.59 -17.66 10.68
N GLU A 6 -44.30 -18.54 9.75
CA GLU A 6 -44.40 -18.30 8.31
C GLU A 6 -45.87 -18.13 7.84
N ALA A 7 -46.81 -18.90 8.39
CA ALA A 7 -48.25 -18.75 8.11
C ALA A 7 -48.79 -17.44 8.69
N ALA A 8 -48.39 -17.07 9.89
CA ALA A 8 -48.78 -15.78 10.50
C ALA A 8 -48.20 -14.60 9.70
N TRP A 9 -46.95 -14.71 9.22
CA TRP A 9 -46.32 -13.71 8.38
C TRP A 9 -46.98 -13.58 7.00
N ARG A 10 -47.37 -14.68 6.35
CA ARG A 10 -48.15 -14.62 5.09
C ARG A 10 -49.48 -13.89 5.30
N ARG A 11 -50.16 -14.10 6.42
CA ARG A 11 -51.41 -13.42 6.76
C ARG A 11 -51.20 -11.93 7.04
N ILE A 12 -50.16 -11.54 7.75
CA ILE A 12 -49.75 -10.14 7.98
C ILE A 12 -49.42 -9.47 6.65
N ARG A 13 -48.63 -10.09 5.78
CA ARG A 13 -48.30 -9.58 4.45
C ARG A 13 -49.55 -9.36 3.58
N SER A 14 -50.50 -10.28 3.58
CA SER A 14 -51.75 -10.12 2.83
C SER A 14 -52.65 -8.98 3.34
N LEU A 15 -52.63 -8.73 4.66
CA LEU A 15 -53.36 -7.60 5.26
C LEU A 15 -52.67 -6.26 4.98
N VAL A 16 -51.35 -6.22 4.93
CA VAL A 16 -50.56 -5.02 4.64
C VAL A 16 -50.49 -4.73 3.14
N ALA A 17 -50.63 -5.73 2.27
CA ALA A 17 -50.67 -5.57 0.81
C ALA A 17 -51.75 -4.62 0.30
N ARG A 18 -52.81 -4.42 1.09
CA ARG A 18 -53.92 -3.46 0.80
C ARG A 18 -53.65 -2.05 1.32
N ARG A 19 -52.49 -1.77 1.98
CA ARG A 19 -52.18 -0.47 2.59
C ARG A 19 -51.11 0.32 1.78
N ARG A 20 -50.83 1.53 2.24
CA ARG A 20 -49.89 2.48 1.62
C ARG A 20 -48.48 1.87 1.39
N PRO A 21 -47.75 2.26 0.33
CA PRO A 21 -46.45 1.66 -0.06
C PRO A 21 -45.40 1.57 1.08
N ARG A 22 -45.31 2.60 1.95
CA ARG A 22 -44.42 2.59 3.13
C ARG A 22 -44.70 1.43 4.09
N ALA A 23 -45.94 1.13 4.36
CA ALA A 23 -46.33 0.04 5.24
C ALA A 23 -45.98 -1.33 4.62
N ARG A 24 -46.02 -1.46 3.29
CA ARG A 24 -45.63 -2.68 2.56
C ARG A 24 -44.12 -2.92 2.64
N VAL A 25 -43.29 -1.90 2.44
CA VAL A 25 -41.82 -1.98 2.57
C VAL A 25 -41.45 -2.31 4.02
N ALA A 26 -42.03 -1.60 5.00
CA ALA A 26 -41.77 -1.87 6.42
C ALA A 26 -42.14 -3.30 6.85
N ALA A 27 -43.28 -3.84 6.32
CA ALA A 27 -43.69 -5.21 6.62
C ALA A 27 -42.76 -6.25 5.98
N ALA A 28 -42.25 -5.99 4.77
CA ALA A 28 -41.26 -6.84 4.12
C ALA A 28 -39.92 -6.84 4.85
N TRP A 29 -39.50 -5.71 5.42
CA TRP A 29 -38.33 -5.62 6.30
C TRP A 29 -38.48 -6.46 7.59
N GLY A 30 -39.64 -6.41 8.24
CA GLY A 30 -39.90 -7.13 9.50
C GLY A 30 -40.08 -8.65 9.33
N GLY A 31 -40.33 -9.13 8.13
CA GLY A 31 -40.66 -10.52 7.83
C GLY A 31 -39.48 -11.45 7.58
N ARG A 32 -38.26 -11.00 7.74
CA ARG A 32 -37.02 -11.76 7.44
C ARG A 32 -36.64 -12.71 8.57
N ALA A 33 -37.06 -13.95 8.51
CA ALA A 33 -36.44 -15.06 9.19
C ALA A 33 -35.82 -15.96 8.13
N HIS A 34 -34.49 -16.12 8.16
CA HIS A 34 -33.65 -17.10 7.45
C HIS A 34 -34.29 -17.78 6.23
N VAL A 35 -34.27 -17.11 5.06
CA VAL A 35 -34.72 -17.70 3.80
C VAL A 35 -33.50 -18.30 3.09
N GLU A 36 -33.50 -19.62 2.87
CA GLU A 36 -32.56 -20.28 1.98
C GLU A 36 -32.98 -19.96 0.52
N GLY A 37 -32.43 -18.87 -0.06
CA GLY A 37 -32.71 -18.46 -1.43
C GLY A 37 -33.20 -17.01 -1.58
N VAL A 38 -33.65 -16.62 -2.78
CA VAL A 38 -34.18 -15.30 -3.05
C VAL A 38 -35.53 -15.12 -2.33
N ASP A 39 -35.68 -14.06 -1.54
CA ASP A 39 -36.97 -13.64 -1.01
C ASP A 39 -37.82 -13.00 -2.13
N ARG A 40 -38.56 -13.82 -2.84
CA ARG A 40 -39.34 -13.39 -4.01
C ARG A 40 -40.47 -12.39 -3.67
N ASP A 41 -41.08 -12.51 -2.50
CA ASP A 41 -42.16 -11.61 -2.07
C ASP A 41 -41.58 -10.22 -1.71
N GLY A 42 -40.50 -10.18 -0.96
CA GLY A 42 -39.77 -8.95 -0.64
C GLY A 42 -39.24 -8.27 -1.89
N LEU A 43 -38.65 -9.03 -2.81
CA LEU A 43 -38.16 -8.52 -4.08
C LEU A 43 -39.31 -7.95 -4.95
N ALA A 44 -40.43 -8.65 -5.09
CA ALA A 44 -41.57 -8.17 -5.87
C ALA A 44 -42.13 -6.84 -5.34
N VAL A 45 -42.26 -6.71 -4.01
CA VAL A 45 -42.65 -5.43 -3.38
C VAL A 45 -41.67 -4.32 -3.68
N ALA A 46 -40.35 -4.60 -3.56
CA ALA A 46 -39.31 -3.63 -3.83
C ALA A 46 -39.34 -3.15 -5.29
N LEU A 47 -39.43 -4.07 -6.25
CA LEU A 47 -39.45 -3.74 -7.68
C LEU A 47 -40.70 -2.97 -8.10
N GLU A 48 -41.86 -3.27 -7.51
CA GLU A 48 -43.10 -2.50 -7.72
C GLU A 48 -42.94 -1.05 -7.27
N VAL A 49 -42.38 -0.83 -6.05
CA VAL A 49 -42.14 0.51 -5.51
C VAL A 49 -41.11 1.29 -6.34
N LEU A 50 -40.02 0.64 -6.75
CA LEU A 50 -39.01 1.25 -7.61
C LEU A 50 -39.60 1.70 -8.95
N SER A 51 -40.52 0.91 -9.55
CA SER A 51 -41.14 1.18 -10.84
C SER A 51 -42.22 2.25 -10.79
N ALA A 52 -42.70 2.63 -9.61
CA ALA A 52 -43.80 3.58 -9.46
C ALA A 52 -43.46 4.98 -9.98
N LYS A 53 -44.32 5.52 -10.85
CA LYS A 53 -44.23 6.88 -11.45
C LYS A 53 -44.88 7.93 -10.54
N ARG A 54 -44.37 8.18 -9.34
CA ARG A 54 -44.89 9.22 -8.45
C ARG A 54 -43.87 10.34 -8.26
N SER A 55 -44.32 11.60 -8.22
CA SER A 55 -43.49 12.81 -8.27
C SER A 55 -43.34 13.56 -6.95
N GLU A 56 -43.60 12.97 -5.78
CA GLU A 56 -43.48 13.65 -4.49
C GLU A 56 -42.15 13.37 -3.79
N SER A 57 -41.61 14.36 -3.06
CA SER A 57 -40.35 14.28 -2.31
C SER A 57 -40.28 13.09 -1.33
N ASP A 58 -41.42 12.66 -0.80
CA ASP A 58 -41.56 11.46 0.03
C ASP A 58 -41.29 10.14 -0.70
N VAL A 59 -41.27 10.15 -2.04
CA VAL A 59 -41.10 8.96 -2.89
C VAL A 59 -39.63 8.57 -3.02
N VAL A 60 -38.70 9.52 -2.95
CA VAL A 60 -37.25 9.21 -3.09
C VAL A 60 -36.78 8.36 -1.92
N GLY A 61 -37.06 8.76 -0.68
CA GLY A 61 -36.70 7.96 0.50
C GLY A 61 -37.33 6.56 0.47
N LEU A 62 -38.58 6.44 -0.02
CA LEU A 62 -39.24 5.14 -0.16
C LEU A 62 -38.58 4.27 -1.24
N LYS A 63 -38.14 4.85 -2.36
CA LYS A 63 -37.40 4.13 -3.41
C LYS A 63 -36.02 3.68 -2.91
N LEU A 64 -35.36 4.48 -2.12
CA LEU A 64 -34.09 4.11 -1.50
C LEU A 64 -34.24 2.91 -0.55
N GLU A 65 -35.27 2.93 0.30
CA GLU A 65 -35.59 1.78 1.16
C GLU A 65 -36.00 0.54 0.34
N ALA A 66 -36.72 0.72 -0.75
CA ALA A 66 -37.07 -0.39 -1.64
C ALA A 66 -35.85 -0.99 -2.34
N ALA A 67 -34.90 -0.17 -2.77
CA ALA A 67 -33.62 -0.65 -3.33
C ALA A 67 -32.85 -1.51 -2.31
N ARG A 68 -32.72 -1.04 -1.08
CA ARG A 68 -32.08 -1.78 0.02
C ARG A 68 -32.83 -3.08 0.37
N LEU A 69 -34.16 -3.05 0.33
CA LEU A 69 -34.96 -4.27 0.50
C LEU A 69 -34.69 -5.29 -0.60
N ALA A 70 -34.57 -4.83 -1.85
CA ALA A 70 -34.24 -5.71 -2.97
C ALA A 70 -32.85 -6.34 -2.81
N GLU A 71 -31.85 -5.57 -2.37
CA GLU A 71 -30.50 -6.09 -2.07
C GLU A 71 -30.54 -7.18 -1.00
N LEU A 72 -31.26 -6.93 0.06
CA LEU A 72 -31.47 -7.90 1.11
C LEU A 72 -32.19 -9.16 0.58
N ALA A 73 -33.21 -9.02 -0.25
CA ALA A 73 -33.94 -10.13 -0.84
C ALA A 73 -33.07 -10.98 -1.78
N LEU A 74 -32.03 -10.37 -2.38
CA LEU A 74 -31.01 -11.03 -3.20
C LEU A 74 -29.86 -11.64 -2.37
N GLY A 75 -29.85 -11.49 -1.05
CA GLY A 75 -28.85 -12.08 -0.17
C GLY A 75 -27.60 -11.22 0.01
N ASP A 76 -27.76 -9.92 0.30
CA ASP A 76 -26.65 -9.03 0.60
C ASP A 76 -25.97 -9.33 1.95
N VAL A 77 -26.72 -9.81 2.93
CA VAL A 77 -26.25 -10.07 4.30
C VAL A 77 -26.04 -11.56 4.56
N GLY A 78 -24.87 -11.93 5.03
CA GLY A 78 -24.54 -13.29 5.44
C GLY A 78 -23.04 -13.52 5.61
N PRO A 79 -22.60 -14.69 6.08
CA PRO A 79 -21.18 -14.99 6.25
C PRO A 79 -20.47 -15.04 4.90
N ALA A 80 -19.53 -14.12 4.69
CA ALA A 80 -18.83 -13.90 3.43
C ALA A 80 -17.61 -14.85 3.22
N LYS A 81 -17.72 -16.13 3.52
CA LYS A 81 -16.61 -17.08 3.29
C LYS A 81 -16.27 -17.18 1.80
N GLY A 82 -15.00 -16.87 1.46
CA GLY A 82 -14.48 -16.99 0.09
C GLY A 82 -14.82 -15.84 -0.86
N ARG A 83 -15.36 -14.74 -0.36
CA ARG A 83 -15.71 -13.54 -1.13
C ARG A 83 -14.50 -12.62 -1.32
N ALA A 84 -14.33 -12.09 -2.53
CA ALA A 84 -13.35 -11.03 -2.78
C ALA A 84 -13.77 -9.75 -2.04
N ALA A 85 -12.89 -9.19 -1.22
CA ALA A 85 -13.19 -8.04 -0.36
C ALA A 85 -13.70 -6.81 -1.14
N VAL A 86 -13.22 -6.61 -2.40
CA VAL A 86 -13.64 -5.47 -3.24
C VAL A 86 -15.09 -5.56 -3.68
N PHE A 87 -15.68 -6.76 -3.70
CA PHE A 87 -17.06 -6.99 -4.13
C PHE A 87 -18.06 -7.18 -2.97
N ASP A 88 -17.64 -6.92 -1.74
CA ASP A 88 -18.55 -6.95 -0.59
C ASP A 88 -19.67 -5.92 -0.78
N GLY A 89 -20.92 -6.38 -0.72
CA GLY A 89 -22.10 -5.57 -1.02
C GLY A 89 -22.43 -5.41 -2.52
N TYR A 90 -21.61 -5.92 -3.44
CA TYR A 90 -21.84 -5.89 -4.90
C TYR A 90 -22.03 -7.29 -5.50
N ALA A 91 -21.93 -8.31 -4.71
CA ALA A 91 -22.15 -9.69 -5.11
C ALA A 91 -23.17 -10.32 -4.16
N ALA A 92 -24.24 -10.84 -4.68
CA ALA A 92 -25.20 -11.62 -3.90
C ALA A 92 -24.50 -12.85 -3.31
N LEU A 93 -24.88 -13.26 -2.10
CA LEU A 93 -24.39 -14.48 -1.47
C LEU A 93 -25.01 -15.75 -2.09
N LEU A 94 -26.14 -15.57 -2.76
CA LEU A 94 -26.85 -16.65 -3.42
C LEU A 94 -26.12 -17.11 -4.69
N PRO A 95 -26.17 -18.40 -5.02
CA PRO A 95 -25.57 -18.91 -6.25
C PRO A 95 -26.26 -18.33 -7.50
N ALA A 96 -25.53 -18.20 -8.60
CA ALA A 96 -26.02 -17.66 -9.86
C ALA A 96 -27.30 -18.35 -10.37
N ALA A 97 -27.47 -19.65 -10.14
CA ALA A 97 -28.68 -20.39 -10.50
C ALA A 97 -29.93 -19.87 -9.77
N ALA A 98 -29.80 -19.45 -8.51
CA ALA A 98 -30.90 -18.89 -7.74
C ALA A 98 -31.26 -17.46 -8.20
N LEU A 99 -30.27 -16.70 -8.68
CA LEU A 99 -30.46 -15.32 -9.16
C LEU A 99 -30.99 -15.26 -10.61
N SER A 100 -30.65 -16.26 -11.43
CA SER A 100 -31.00 -16.30 -12.86
C SER A 100 -32.48 -16.00 -13.17
N PRO A 101 -33.47 -16.55 -12.44
CA PRO A 101 -34.88 -16.29 -12.72
C PRO A 101 -35.32 -14.83 -12.48
N VAL A 102 -34.63 -14.06 -11.64
CA VAL A 102 -34.98 -12.69 -11.23
C VAL A 102 -34.06 -11.63 -11.85
N SER A 103 -32.91 -12.01 -12.35
CA SER A 103 -31.88 -11.07 -12.82
C SER A 103 -32.36 -10.18 -13.98
N GLY A 104 -33.16 -10.74 -14.90
CA GLY A 104 -33.73 -10.01 -16.04
C GLY A 104 -34.72 -8.94 -15.61
N GLU A 105 -35.56 -9.22 -14.60
CA GLU A 105 -36.55 -8.29 -14.07
C GLU A 105 -35.87 -7.17 -13.27
N VAL A 106 -34.99 -7.51 -12.35
CA VAL A 106 -34.20 -6.53 -11.58
C VAL A 106 -33.44 -5.59 -12.53
N SER A 107 -32.77 -6.14 -13.53
CA SER A 107 -32.02 -5.35 -14.51
C SER A 107 -32.90 -4.41 -15.32
N ARG A 108 -34.12 -4.81 -15.66
CA ARG A 108 -35.08 -3.99 -16.40
C ARG A 108 -35.59 -2.83 -15.55
N VAL A 109 -35.94 -3.09 -14.29
CA VAL A 109 -36.41 -2.05 -13.36
C VAL A 109 -35.26 -1.05 -13.09
N VAL A 110 -34.06 -1.51 -12.81
CA VAL A 110 -32.89 -0.63 -12.63
C VAL A 110 -32.65 0.21 -13.88
N ASP A 111 -32.72 -0.35 -15.08
CA ASP A 111 -32.49 0.39 -16.33
C ASP A 111 -33.56 1.47 -16.57
N ALA A 112 -34.79 1.24 -16.15
CA ALA A 112 -35.89 2.22 -16.27
C ALA A 112 -35.77 3.37 -15.26
N VAL A 113 -35.19 3.11 -14.08
CA VAL A 113 -35.12 4.10 -12.98
C VAL A 113 -33.78 4.84 -12.98
N PHE A 114 -32.70 4.19 -13.37
CA PHE A 114 -31.35 4.79 -13.41
C PHE A 114 -31.11 5.55 -14.74
N PRO A 115 -30.55 6.77 -14.75
CA PRO A 115 -30.24 7.57 -13.58
C PRO A 115 -31.48 8.18 -12.93
N SER A 116 -31.51 8.25 -11.62
CA SER A 116 -32.50 8.98 -10.85
C SER A 116 -32.06 10.43 -10.61
N ALA A 117 -32.89 11.23 -9.96
CA ALA A 117 -32.52 12.57 -9.49
C ALA A 117 -31.75 12.53 -8.16
N ASP A 118 -31.66 11.36 -7.52
CA ASP A 118 -31.05 11.18 -6.21
C ASP A 118 -29.77 10.35 -6.31
N PRO A 119 -28.60 10.91 -5.91
CA PRO A 119 -27.32 10.20 -5.98
C PRO A 119 -27.24 8.96 -5.08
N GLU A 120 -27.90 8.94 -3.91
CA GLU A 120 -27.88 7.78 -3.01
C GLU A 120 -28.71 6.63 -3.61
N LEU A 121 -29.86 6.94 -4.20
CA LEU A 121 -30.64 5.93 -4.93
C LEU A 121 -29.87 5.38 -6.14
N ASP A 122 -29.13 6.23 -6.86
CA ASP A 122 -28.28 5.78 -7.98
C ASP A 122 -27.20 4.80 -7.54
N ILE A 123 -26.63 4.99 -6.34
CA ILE A 123 -25.65 4.07 -5.77
C ILE A 123 -26.29 2.69 -5.52
N GLU A 124 -27.44 2.63 -4.86
CA GLU A 124 -28.09 1.35 -4.56
C GLU A 124 -28.64 0.66 -5.83
N LEU A 125 -29.14 1.42 -6.81
CA LEU A 125 -29.54 0.86 -8.11
C LEU A 125 -28.36 0.23 -8.87
N ALA A 126 -27.20 0.86 -8.81
CA ALA A 126 -25.98 0.31 -9.42
C ALA A 126 -25.51 -0.95 -8.69
N ARG A 127 -25.61 -1.01 -7.35
CA ARG A 127 -25.35 -2.22 -6.56
C ARG A 127 -26.28 -3.36 -6.95
N LEU A 128 -27.59 -3.12 -7.06
CA LEU A 128 -28.55 -4.11 -7.50
C LEU A 128 -28.18 -4.72 -8.87
N ALA A 129 -27.81 -3.88 -9.84
CA ALA A 129 -27.36 -4.34 -11.14
C ALA A 129 -26.09 -5.21 -11.04
N ALA A 130 -25.16 -4.85 -10.17
CA ALA A 130 -23.93 -5.61 -9.91
C ALA A 130 -24.22 -6.96 -9.24
N MET A 131 -25.11 -7.01 -8.25
CA MET A 131 -25.50 -8.22 -7.51
C MET A 131 -26.07 -9.29 -8.43
N VAL A 132 -26.91 -8.89 -9.39
CA VAL A 132 -27.49 -9.82 -10.38
C VAL A 132 -26.62 -10.01 -11.63
N SER A 133 -25.43 -9.42 -11.66
CA SER A 133 -24.53 -9.44 -12.83
C SER A 133 -25.26 -9.08 -14.12
N SER A 134 -25.92 -7.93 -14.13
CA SER A 134 -26.78 -7.48 -15.25
C SER A 134 -26.04 -7.53 -16.59
N ALA A 135 -26.66 -8.15 -17.60
CA ALA A 135 -26.12 -8.22 -18.96
C ALA A 135 -26.76 -7.18 -19.91
N ARG A 136 -27.27 -6.07 -19.41
CA ARG A 136 -27.90 -5.02 -20.23
C ARG A 136 -26.87 -3.97 -20.71
N PRO A 137 -26.65 -3.83 -22.04
CA PRO A 137 -25.68 -2.88 -22.59
C PRO A 137 -25.99 -1.41 -22.24
N GLN A 138 -27.29 -1.08 -22.10
CA GLN A 138 -27.74 0.26 -21.73
C GLN A 138 -27.26 0.64 -20.33
N LEU A 139 -27.38 -0.26 -19.35
CA LEU A 139 -26.89 -0.04 -17.98
C LEU A 139 -25.38 0.15 -17.95
N LEU A 140 -24.61 -0.69 -18.67
CA LEU A 140 -23.16 -0.51 -18.78
C LEU A 140 -22.80 0.89 -19.29
N SER A 141 -23.48 1.37 -20.34
CA SER A 141 -23.25 2.72 -20.90
C SER A 141 -23.61 3.83 -19.91
N LYS A 142 -24.74 3.69 -19.20
CA LYS A 142 -25.19 4.65 -18.19
C LYS A 142 -24.23 4.74 -16.99
N PHE A 143 -23.75 3.60 -16.47
CA PHE A 143 -22.81 3.58 -15.35
C PHE A 143 -21.44 4.15 -15.74
N LEU A 144 -20.95 3.82 -16.94
CA LEU A 144 -19.71 4.39 -17.44
C LEU A 144 -19.81 5.90 -17.67
N ALA A 145 -20.99 6.43 -18.02
CA ALA A 145 -21.19 7.87 -18.15
C ALA A 145 -21.01 8.62 -16.83
N ARG A 146 -21.18 7.96 -15.69
CA ARG A 146 -20.92 8.55 -14.36
C ARG A 146 -19.43 8.79 -14.09
N LEU A 147 -18.53 8.04 -14.70
CA LEU A 147 -17.07 8.18 -14.50
C LEU A 147 -16.49 9.50 -15.08
N ASP A 148 -17.18 10.15 -16.03
CA ASP A 148 -16.69 11.37 -16.70
C ASP A 148 -17.01 12.67 -15.95
N GLN A 149 -17.82 12.64 -14.91
CA GLN A 149 -18.44 13.83 -14.35
C GLN A 149 -17.65 14.46 -13.18
N GLY A 150 -16.36 14.14 -13.02
CA GLY A 150 -15.50 14.78 -12.00
C GLY A 150 -15.91 14.49 -10.55
N PHE A 151 -16.68 13.43 -10.33
CA PHE A 151 -17.18 13.02 -9.02
C PHE A 151 -16.07 12.68 -8.03
N HIS A 152 -16.48 12.59 -6.79
CA HIS A 152 -15.67 12.10 -5.68
C HIS A 152 -15.10 10.71 -6.00
N PRO A 153 -13.81 10.41 -5.67
CA PRO A 153 -13.18 9.13 -6.00
C PRO A 153 -13.91 7.91 -5.42
N VAL A 154 -14.68 8.06 -4.35
CA VAL A 154 -15.57 7.01 -3.81
C VAL A 154 -16.65 6.65 -4.82
N SER A 155 -17.26 7.64 -5.51
CA SER A 155 -18.23 7.39 -6.57
C SER A 155 -17.60 6.73 -7.79
N ASP A 156 -16.39 7.16 -8.18
CA ASP A 156 -15.66 6.49 -9.27
C ASP A 156 -15.42 5.01 -8.95
N LEU A 157 -14.97 4.72 -7.72
CA LEU A 157 -14.77 3.34 -7.26
C LEU A 157 -16.06 2.54 -7.28
N HIS A 158 -17.14 3.13 -6.78
CA HIS A 158 -18.45 2.50 -6.77
C HIS A 158 -18.86 2.06 -8.19
N PHE A 159 -18.79 2.97 -9.16
CA PHE A 159 -19.16 2.64 -10.54
C PHE A 159 -18.15 1.71 -11.23
N LEU A 160 -16.85 1.80 -10.91
CA LEU A 160 -15.86 0.84 -11.40
C LEU A 160 -16.12 -0.58 -10.88
N ILE A 161 -16.48 -0.74 -9.59
CA ILE A 161 -16.84 -2.03 -8.99
C ILE A 161 -18.11 -2.57 -9.65
N THR A 162 -19.13 -1.73 -9.82
CA THR A 162 -20.37 -2.09 -10.53
C THR A 162 -20.08 -2.59 -11.95
N VAL A 163 -19.31 -1.82 -12.71
CA VAL A 163 -18.93 -2.16 -14.10
C VAL A 163 -18.09 -3.44 -14.17
N ALA A 164 -17.25 -3.73 -13.16
CA ALA A 164 -16.50 -4.97 -13.09
C ALA A 164 -17.38 -6.22 -12.92
N ARG A 165 -18.58 -6.04 -12.34
CA ARG A 165 -19.57 -7.12 -12.15
C ARG A 165 -20.48 -7.35 -13.38
N ILE A 166 -20.47 -6.44 -14.36
CA ILE A 166 -21.25 -6.56 -15.60
C ILE A 166 -20.46 -7.39 -16.62
N PRO A 167 -20.92 -8.60 -17.00
CA PRO A 167 -20.16 -9.54 -17.86
C PRO A 167 -20.29 -9.17 -19.34
N LEU A 168 -20.10 -7.90 -19.68
CA LEU A 168 -20.17 -7.38 -21.05
C LEU A 168 -18.81 -6.85 -21.49
N GLN A 169 -18.48 -7.14 -22.75
CA GLN A 169 -17.29 -6.57 -23.37
C GLN A 169 -17.48 -5.08 -23.65
N ARG A 170 -16.48 -4.26 -23.37
CA ARG A 170 -16.50 -2.82 -23.59
C ARG A 170 -16.08 -2.49 -25.02
N ASN A 171 -16.78 -1.53 -25.64
CA ASN A 171 -16.31 -0.92 -26.88
C ASN A 171 -15.11 0.01 -26.61
N SER A 172 -14.49 0.56 -27.67
CA SER A 172 -13.28 1.39 -27.55
C SER A 172 -13.50 2.65 -26.69
N ALA A 173 -14.63 3.34 -26.83
CA ALA A 173 -14.96 4.54 -26.03
C ALA A 173 -15.17 4.20 -24.55
N GLN A 174 -15.94 3.14 -24.27
CA GLN A 174 -16.20 2.64 -22.93
C GLN A 174 -14.91 2.20 -22.22
N ARG A 175 -14.02 1.53 -22.95
CA ARG A 175 -12.71 1.09 -22.46
C ARG A 175 -11.81 2.29 -22.11
N LYS A 176 -11.72 3.28 -22.99
CA LYS A 176 -10.96 4.52 -22.73
C LYS A 176 -11.46 5.24 -21.49
N ARG A 177 -12.77 5.31 -21.31
CA ARG A 177 -13.41 5.93 -20.12
C ARG A 177 -13.07 5.17 -18.85
N THR A 178 -13.16 3.83 -18.87
CA THR A 178 -12.75 2.97 -17.74
C THR A 178 -11.26 3.17 -17.40
N ALA A 179 -10.40 3.20 -18.41
CA ALA A 179 -8.96 3.42 -18.23
C ALA A 179 -8.65 4.80 -17.64
N ALA A 180 -9.30 5.84 -18.13
CA ALA A 180 -9.15 7.20 -17.62
C ALA A 180 -9.57 7.33 -16.15
N ALA A 181 -10.68 6.69 -15.75
CA ALA A 181 -11.12 6.66 -14.36
C ALA A 181 -10.10 5.96 -13.46
N LEU A 182 -9.54 4.80 -13.87
CA LEU A 182 -8.51 4.08 -13.13
C LEU A 182 -7.24 4.90 -12.95
N VAL A 183 -6.73 5.49 -14.04
CA VAL A 183 -5.49 6.30 -14.02
C VAL A 183 -5.67 7.59 -13.24
N GLY A 184 -6.85 8.24 -13.33
CA GLY A 184 -7.14 9.48 -12.63
C GLY A 184 -7.45 9.33 -11.14
N LEU A 185 -7.69 8.10 -10.65
CA LEU A 185 -8.21 7.85 -9.30
C LEU A 185 -7.29 8.38 -8.20
N GLN A 186 -5.98 8.07 -8.26
CA GLN A 186 -5.03 8.52 -7.24
C GLN A 186 -4.92 10.05 -7.17
N ALA A 187 -4.90 10.72 -8.32
CA ALA A 187 -4.82 12.17 -8.36
C ALA A 187 -6.06 12.84 -7.71
N LYS A 188 -7.24 12.22 -7.82
CA LYS A 188 -8.46 12.69 -7.12
C LYS A 188 -8.34 12.46 -5.60
N ILE A 189 -7.87 11.30 -5.17
CA ILE A 189 -7.65 10.94 -3.76
C ILE A 189 -6.66 11.92 -3.11
N ASP A 190 -5.55 12.19 -3.77
CA ASP A 190 -4.50 13.09 -3.27
C ASP A 190 -5.02 14.54 -3.15
N ARG A 191 -5.73 15.03 -4.17
CA ARG A 191 -6.32 16.37 -4.18
C ARG A 191 -7.31 16.59 -3.04
N MET A 192 -8.08 15.57 -2.70
CA MET A 192 -9.07 15.61 -1.63
C MET A 192 -8.48 15.18 -0.27
N SER A 193 -7.20 14.84 -0.21
CA SER A 193 -6.50 14.36 0.99
C SER A 193 -7.21 13.19 1.68
N LEU A 194 -7.78 12.26 0.92
CA LEU A 194 -8.52 11.13 1.45
C LEU A 194 -7.59 10.05 1.97
N ASN A 195 -8.05 9.37 3.01
CA ASN A 195 -7.35 8.21 3.58
C ASN A 195 -7.50 6.99 2.68
N GLN A 196 -6.40 6.29 2.50
CA GLN A 196 -6.39 4.94 1.93
C GLN A 196 -6.09 3.94 3.05
N ASP A 197 -6.83 2.84 3.10
CA ASP A 197 -6.55 1.78 4.07
C ASP A 197 -5.33 0.94 3.68
N SER A 198 -4.94 0.02 4.55
CA SER A 198 -3.78 -0.84 4.34
C SER A 198 -3.95 -1.86 3.20
N ASN A 199 -5.19 -2.15 2.81
CA ASN A 199 -5.53 -3.13 1.78
C ASN A 199 -5.87 -2.45 0.43
N TRP A 200 -5.64 -1.13 0.33
CA TRP A 200 -6.00 -0.36 -0.86
C TRP A 200 -5.45 -0.96 -2.15
N ASP A 201 -4.15 -1.23 -2.18
CA ASP A 201 -3.49 -1.73 -3.39
C ASP A 201 -3.98 -3.14 -3.76
N ASP A 202 -4.24 -3.99 -2.77
CA ASP A 202 -4.78 -5.34 -2.99
C ASP A 202 -6.20 -5.27 -3.56
N ARG A 203 -7.07 -4.45 -2.97
CA ARG A 203 -8.45 -4.28 -3.44
C ARG A 203 -8.55 -3.63 -4.82
N LEU A 204 -7.71 -2.62 -5.08
CA LEU A 204 -7.64 -2.01 -6.41
C LEU A 204 -7.09 -3.01 -7.44
N GLY A 205 -6.14 -3.86 -7.04
CA GLY A 205 -5.62 -4.95 -7.85
C GLY A 205 -6.69 -6.01 -8.19
N GLU A 206 -7.54 -6.39 -7.23
CA GLU A 206 -8.69 -7.30 -7.42
C GLU A 206 -9.71 -6.69 -8.40
N LEU A 207 -10.07 -5.43 -8.18
CA LEU A 207 -10.97 -4.68 -9.07
C LEU A 207 -10.43 -4.65 -10.50
N TYR A 208 -9.16 -4.27 -10.66
CA TYR A 208 -8.52 -4.21 -11.96
C TYR A 208 -8.46 -5.58 -12.65
N ALA A 209 -8.19 -6.64 -11.88
CA ALA A 209 -8.19 -8.00 -12.40
C ALA A 209 -9.57 -8.40 -12.96
N ALA A 210 -10.64 -8.07 -12.25
CA ALA A 210 -12.01 -8.36 -12.69
C ALA A 210 -12.40 -7.54 -13.93
N LEU A 211 -12.01 -6.26 -13.98
CA LEU A 211 -12.21 -5.42 -15.16
C LEU A 211 -11.48 -5.98 -16.40
N CYS A 212 -10.25 -6.48 -16.22
CA CYS A 212 -9.46 -7.09 -17.29
C CYS A 212 -10.00 -8.48 -17.70
N ALA A 213 -10.68 -9.21 -16.81
CA ALA A 213 -11.32 -10.47 -17.15
C ALA A 213 -12.42 -10.27 -18.20
N ASN A 214 -13.19 -9.20 -18.07
CA ASN A 214 -14.26 -8.82 -19.00
C ASN A 214 -13.76 -8.05 -20.23
N ASP A 215 -12.54 -7.47 -20.20
CA ASP A 215 -11.97 -6.72 -21.32
C ASP A 215 -10.44 -6.90 -21.39
N LYS A 216 -9.99 -7.81 -22.24
CA LYS A 216 -8.57 -8.14 -22.41
C LYS A 216 -7.72 -6.99 -23.00
N GLN A 217 -8.34 -5.98 -23.60
CA GLN A 217 -7.66 -4.82 -24.17
C GLN A 217 -7.55 -3.65 -23.15
N LEU A 218 -8.18 -3.75 -21.99
CA LEU A 218 -8.14 -2.70 -20.96
C LEU A 218 -6.70 -2.38 -20.49
N PRO A 219 -5.79 -3.34 -20.26
CA PRO A 219 -4.42 -3.03 -19.85
C PRO A 219 -3.69 -2.11 -20.83
N ARG A 220 -3.89 -2.31 -22.13
CA ARG A 220 -3.31 -1.46 -23.17
C ARG A 220 -3.93 -0.05 -23.15
N ALA A 221 -5.23 0.06 -22.98
CA ALA A 221 -5.90 1.35 -22.87
C ALA A 221 -5.44 2.13 -21.63
N VAL A 222 -5.19 1.46 -20.51
CA VAL A 222 -4.62 2.05 -19.29
C VAL A 222 -3.23 2.63 -19.58
N LEU A 223 -2.37 1.86 -20.27
CA LEU A 223 -1.03 2.31 -20.66
C LEU A 223 -1.06 3.55 -21.58
N GLU A 224 -2.03 3.61 -22.48
CA GLU A 224 -2.20 4.70 -23.46
C GLU A 224 -2.93 5.92 -22.87
N THR A 225 -3.41 5.83 -21.63
CA THR A 225 -4.14 6.93 -20.98
C THR A 225 -3.20 8.07 -20.57
N PRO A 226 -3.51 9.32 -20.91
CA PRO A 226 -2.76 10.49 -20.45
C PRO A 226 -2.64 10.51 -18.91
N GLY A 227 -1.43 10.81 -18.40
CA GLY A 227 -1.16 10.83 -16.96
C GLY A 227 -0.74 9.47 -16.39
N PHE A 228 -0.73 8.39 -17.17
CA PHE A 228 -0.14 7.13 -16.74
C PHE A 228 1.38 7.31 -16.47
N GLY A 229 1.89 6.66 -15.41
CA GLY A 229 3.30 6.72 -15.02
C GLY A 229 3.55 7.24 -13.59
N LEU A 230 2.50 7.39 -12.77
CA LEU A 230 2.63 7.65 -11.33
C LEU A 230 2.91 6.34 -10.55
N PRO A 231 3.48 6.40 -9.34
CA PRO A 231 3.78 5.21 -8.52
C PRO A 231 2.57 4.28 -8.31
N SER A 232 1.40 4.86 -8.08
CA SER A 232 0.14 4.11 -7.93
C SER A 232 -0.25 3.26 -9.16
N HIS A 233 0.30 3.60 -10.32
CA HIS A 233 0.01 2.88 -11.57
C HIS A 233 0.87 1.62 -11.76
N VAL A 234 1.88 1.37 -10.91
CA VAL A 234 2.72 0.17 -11.01
C VAL A 234 1.89 -1.10 -10.87
N LEU A 235 0.83 -1.07 -10.06
CA LEU A 235 -0.04 -2.22 -9.87
C LEU A 235 -0.71 -2.69 -11.18
N PHE A 236 -0.99 -1.78 -12.12
CA PHE A 236 -1.63 -2.12 -13.38
C PHE A 236 -0.73 -2.96 -14.32
N LEU A 237 0.59 -2.94 -14.11
CA LEU A 237 1.54 -3.74 -14.89
C LEU A 237 1.37 -5.24 -14.67
N GLN A 238 0.75 -5.66 -13.57
CA GLN A 238 0.53 -7.08 -13.28
C GLN A 238 -0.31 -7.79 -14.35
N ARG A 239 -1.18 -7.06 -15.04
CA ARG A 239 -2.07 -7.57 -16.09
C ARG A 239 -1.63 -7.19 -17.52
N MET A 240 -0.52 -6.48 -17.66
CA MET A 240 0.03 -6.12 -18.96
C MET A 240 0.74 -7.30 -19.60
N SER A 241 0.65 -7.38 -20.93
CA SER A 241 1.39 -8.35 -21.74
C SER A 241 2.91 -8.16 -21.60
N ARG A 242 3.68 -9.20 -21.93
CA ARG A 242 5.14 -9.07 -21.96
C ARG A 242 5.62 -8.02 -22.95
N GLU A 243 4.88 -7.83 -24.06
CA GLU A 243 5.18 -6.84 -25.11
C GLU A 243 4.91 -5.39 -24.65
N ASP A 244 3.88 -5.17 -23.83
CA ASP A 244 3.52 -3.84 -23.34
C ASP A 244 4.37 -3.37 -22.15
N ARG A 245 5.00 -4.28 -21.39
CA ARG A 245 5.84 -3.93 -20.22
C ARG A 245 7.00 -2.98 -20.54
N PRO A 246 7.78 -3.16 -21.65
CA PRO A 246 8.81 -2.19 -22.02
C PRO A 246 8.25 -0.80 -22.32
N ARG A 247 7.08 -0.73 -23.00
CA ARG A 247 6.39 0.55 -23.28
C ARG A 247 5.92 1.22 -21.99
N ALA A 248 5.32 0.45 -21.08
CA ALA A 248 4.92 0.94 -19.77
C ALA A 248 6.12 1.52 -19.01
N ARG A 249 7.24 0.83 -18.97
CA ARG A 249 8.47 1.32 -18.33
C ARG A 249 8.98 2.61 -18.98
N ALA A 250 8.96 2.70 -20.30
CA ALA A 250 9.31 3.93 -21.01
C ALA A 250 8.41 5.12 -20.62
N THR A 251 7.12 4.87 -20.39
CA THR A 251 6.19 5.90 -19.92
C THR A 251 6.53 6.38 -18.51
N PHE A 252 6.90 5.48 -17.57
CA PHE A 252 7.42 5.88 -16.25
C PHE A 252 8.70 6.71 -16.36
N VAL A 253 9.64 6.30 -17.23
CA VAL A 253 10.87 7.07 -17.49
C VAL A 253 10.54 8.48 -18.01
N ALA A 254 9.59 8.60 -18.92
CA ALA A 254 9.13 9.90 -19.44
C ALA A 254 8.47 10.74 -18.35
N ALA A 255 7.62 10.15 -17.52
CA ALA A 255 6.97 10.81 -16.39
C ALA A 255 8.00 11.34 -15.36
N ILE A 256 9.00 10.52 -15.00
CA ILE A 256 10.09 10.92 -14.12
C ILE A 256 10.87 12.10 -14.70
N ARG A 257 11.21 12.07 -15.97
CA ARG A 257 11.94 13.16 -16.63
C ARG A 257 11.13 14.45 -16.68
N LYS A 258 9.83 14.33 -16.96
CA LYS A 258 8.92 15.48 -17.02
C LYS A 258 8.75 16.15 -15.65
N ALA A 259 8.59 15.37 -14.61
CA ALA A 259 8.39 15.87 -13.24
C ALA A 259 9.71 16.24 -12.53
N GLY A 260 10.86 15.73 -12.99
CA GLY A 260 12.16 16.04 -12.41
C GLY A 260 12.25 15.68 -10.92
N GLU A 261 12.61 16.67 -10.10
CA GLU A 261 12.73 16.49 -8.64
C GLU A 261 11.38 16.27 -7.95
N ASP A 262 10.29 16.74 -8.52
CA ASP A 262 8.94 16.63 -7.95
C ASP A 262 8.30 15.25 -8.20
N TYR A 263 8.94 14.36 -8.95
CA TYR A 263 8.39 13.02 -9.15
C TYR A 263 8.28 12.27 -7.83
N PRO A 264 7.08 11.73 -7.49
CA PRO A 264 6.85 11.05 -6.20
C PRO A 264 7.38 9.61 -6.23
N TRP A 265 8.70 9.44 -6.14
CA TRP A 265 9.34 8.13 -6.17
C TRP A 265 8.76 7.13 -5.17
N SER A 266 8.73 5.85 -5.54
CA SER A 266 8.40 4.74 -4.65
C SER A 266 9.33 3.54 -4.89
N GLY A 267 9.36 2.61 -3.92
CA GLY A 267 10.12 1.37 -4.05
C GLY A 267 9.67 0.51 -5.23
N GLU A 268 8.39 0.54 -5.57
CA GLU A 268 7.80 -0.19 -6.71
C GLU A 268 8.32 0.36 -8.04
N VAL A 269 8.39 1.69 -8.19
CA VAL A 269 8.97 2.34 -9.37
C VAL A 269 10.45 2.00 -9.50
N VAL A 270 11.21 2.05 -8.39
CA VAL A 270 12.63 1.66 -8.38
C VAL A 270 12.80 0.22 -8.87
N ARG A 271 11.98 -0.72 -8.37
CA ARG A 271 12.01 -2.12 -8.81
C ARG A 271 11.65 -2.26 -10.28
N LEU A 272 10.60 -1.59 -10.74
CA LEU A 272 10.17 -1.60 -12.15
C LEU A 272 11.31 -1.14 -13.08
N LEU A 273 12.00 -0.07 -12.73
CA LEU A 273 13.14 0.43 -13.51
C LEU A 273 14.32 -0.55 -13.43
N GLY A 274 14.57 -1.14 -12.25
CA GLY A 274 15.62 -2.13 -12.04
C GLY A 274 15.45 -3.40 -12.87
N GLU A 275 14.24 -3.79 -13.25
CA GLU A 275 13.97 -4.97 -14.08
C GLU A 275 14.66 -4.91 -15.45
N SER A 276 14.76 -3.73 -16.09
CA SER A 276 15.38 -3.63 -17.41
C SER A 276 16.91 -3.74 -17.38
N GLY A 277 17.54 -3.08 -16.42
CA GLY A 277 19.00 -3.03 -16.30
C GLY A 277 19.72 -2.29 -17.44
N ASP A 278 19.00 -1.57 -18.29
CA ASP A 278 19.61 -0.74 -19.34
C ASP A 278 20.34 0.48 -18.76
N ALA A 279 21.27 1.04 -19.52
CA ALA A 279 22.12 2.15 -19.06
C ALA A 279 21.30 3.40 -18.65
N GLN A 280 20.18 3.65 -19.29
CA GLN A 280 19.33 4.81 -19.03
C GLN A 280 18.58 4.66 -17.70
N THR A 281 17.95 3.52 -17.45
CA THR A 281 17.27 3.24 -16.18
C THR A 281 18.24 3.17 -15.03
N LEU A 282 19.43 2.56 -15.21
CA LEU A 282 20.48 2.55 -14.18
C LEU A 282 20.99 3.97 -13.85
N LYS A 283 21.08 4.87 -14.84
CA LYS A 283 21.44 6.28 -14.60
C LYS A 283 20.39 6.98 -13.74
N LEU A 284 19.09 6.76 -14.01
CA LEU A 284 17.99 7.30 -13.21
C LEU A 284 18.02 6.74 -11.78
N LEU A 285 18.22 5.43 -11.60
CA LEU A 285 18.34 4.81 -10.28
C LEU A 285 19.52 5.40 -9.49
N ARG A 286 20.66 5.62 -10.15
CA ARG A 286 21.84 6.24 -9.51
C ARG A 286 21.57 7.68 -9.06
N SER A 287 20.82 8.47 -9.81
CA SER A 287 20.41 9.82 -9.38
C SER A 287 19.38 9.75 -8.24
N ALA A 288 18.43 8.82 -8.29
CA ALA A 288 17.45 8.62 -7.23
C ALA A 288 18.06 8.15 -5.90
N HIS A 289 19.30 7.64 -5.88
CA HIS A 289 20.00 7.26 -4.65
C HIS A 289 20.19 8.43 -3.67
N GLU A 290 20.22 9.66 -4.15
CA GLU A 290 20.34 10.84 -3.27
C GLU A 290 19.05 11.07 -2.46
N ARG A 291 17.94 10.53 -2.90
CA ARG A 291 16.65 10.60 -2.21
C ARG A 291 16.59 9.57 -1.08
N VAL A 292 16.30 10.05 0.11
CA VAL A 292 16.31 9.22 1.33
C VAL A 292 15.18 8.20 1.33
N ASP A 293 14.00 8.59 0.82
CA ASP A 293 12.77 7.79 0.77
C ASP A 293 12.92 6.49 -0.04
N VAL A 294 13.74 6.49 -1.11
CA VAL A 294 13.95 5.32 -1.98
C VAL A 294 15.39 4.80 -2.01
N ARG A 295 16.30 5.43 -1.29
CA ARG A 295 17.72 5.06 -1.27
C ARG A 295 17.97 3.57 -1.04
N GLY A 296 17.26 2.99 -0.05
CA GLY A 296 17.37 1.58 0.26
C GLY A 296 16.94 0.68 -0.90
N SER A 297 15.80 0.98 -1.52
CA SER A 297 15.28 0.26 -2.70
C SER A 297 16.25 0.37 -3.89
N VAL A 298 16.81 1.55 -4.12
CA VAL A 298 17.82 1.77 -5.18
C VAL A 298 19.04 0.90 -4.96
N VAL A 299 19.58 0.87 -3.73
CA VAL A 299 20.75 0.04 -3.40
C VAL A 299 20.46 -1.45 -3.61
N LEU A 300 19.27 -1.92 -3.23
CA LEU A 300 18.84 -3.31 -3.46
C LEU A 300 18.85 -3.66 -4.95
N GLU A 301 18.31 -2.79 -5.81
CA GLU A 301 18.28 -3.03 -7.25
C GLU A 301 19.68 -2.95 -7.91
N LEU A 302 20.51 -1.99 -7.53
CA LEU A 302 21.87 -1.89 -8.02
C LEU A 302 22.75 -3.09 -7.59
N ALA A 303 22.53 -3.63 -6.37
CA ALA A 303 23.25 -4.80 -5.88
C ALA A 303 22.93 -6.09 -6.67
N ARG A 304 21.76 -6.19 -7.28
CA ARG A 304 21.40 -7.33 -8.16
C ARG A 304 22.31 -7.41 -9.40
N ARG A 305 22.79 -6.25 -9.88
CA ARG A 305 23.67 -6.11 -11.04
C ARG A 305 24.95 -5.39 -10.66
N THR A 306 25.65 -5.91 -9.64
CA THR A 306 26.81 -5.29 -9.03
C THR A 306 27.79 -4.72 -10.07
N GLN A 307 28.01 -3.41 -10.05
CA GLN A 307 28.97 -2.70 -10.89
C GLN A 307 29.94 -1.88 -10.03
N GLY A 308 31.20 -1.76 -10.44
CA GLY A 308 32.23 -1.03 -9.70
C GLY A 308 31.90 0.45 -9.48
N VAL A 309 31.20 1.09 -10.41
CA VAL A 309 30.73 2.49 -10.33
C VAL A 309 29.78 2.72 -9.14
N ASP A 310 29.11 1.69 -8.65
CA ASP A 310 28.15 1.75 -7.54
C ASP A 310 28.76 1.47 -6.18
N ARG A 311 30.08 1.17 -6.11
CA ARG A 311 30.80 0.86 -4.87
C ARG A 311 30.54 1.89 -3.76
N LYS A 312 30.60 3.18 -4.08
CA LYS A 312 30.36 4.26 -3.09
C LYS A 312 28.97 4.16 -2.46
N ARG A 313 27.95 3.74 -3.25
CA ARG A 313 26.56 3.55 -2.79
C ARG A 313 26.45 2.33 -1.89
N PHE A 314 27.14 1.23 -2.21
CA PHE A 314 27.18 0.04 -1.36
C PHE A 314 27.87 0.33 -0.04
N VAL A 315 28.98 1.06 -0.04
CA VAL A 315 29.65 1.50 1.19
C VAL A 315 28.76 2.40 2.03
N ALA A 316 28.04 3.35 1.42
CA ALA A 316 27.05 4.18 2.12
C ALA A 316 25.88 3.34 2.69
N GLY A 317 25.44 2.32 1.97
CA GLY A 317 24.39 1.40 2.40
C GLY A 317 24.75 0.55 3.61
N LEU A 318 26.04 0.41 3.95
CA LEU A 318 26.48 -0.26 5.19
C LEU A 318 26.04 0.49 6.47
N GLN A 319 25.60 1.75 6.36
CA GLN A 319 25.02 2.51 7.47
C GLN A 319 23.52 2.25 7.65
N SER A 320 22.88 1.50 6.75
CA SER A 320 21.46 1.22 6.82
C SER A 320 21.10 0.43 8.09
N SER A 321 19.93 0.70 8.67
CA SER A 321 19.30 -0.13 9.70
C SER A 321 18.61 -1.37 9.12
N SER A 322 18.32 -1.39 7.82
CA SER A 322 17.70 -2.53 7.15
C SER A 322 18.72 -3.65 6.93
N LEU A 323 18.48 -4.82 7.54
CA LEU A 323 19.34 -6.01 7.35
C LEU A 323 19.36 -6.48 5.89
N ALA A 324 18.29 -6.29 5.14
CA ALA A 324 18.22 -6.61 3.72
C ALA A 324 19.17 -5.72 2.90
N VAL A 325 19.19 -4.42 3.16
CA VAL A 325 20.12 -3.48 2.51
C VAL A 325 21.56 -3.82 2.88
N LEU A 326 21.84 -4.07 4.17
CA LEU A 326 23.17 -4.49 4.64
C LEU A 326 23.63 -5.76 3.95
N SER A 327 22.79 -6.79 3.91
CA SER A 327 23.11 -8.07 3.27
C SER A 327 23.46 -7.88 1.78
N SER A 328 22.66 -7.08 1.08
CA SER A 328 22.86 -6.80 -0.34
C SER A 328 24.15 -6.00 -0.60
N CYS A 329 24.44 -5.00 0.25
CA CYS A 329 25.68 -4.21 0.16
C CYS A 329 26.91 -5.08 0.42
N LEU A 330 26.92 -5.91 1.46
CA LEU A 330 28.01 -6.83 1.77
C LEU A 330 28.21 -7.84 0.64
N GLY A 331 27.13 -8.38 0.09
CA GLY A 331 27.18 -9.28 -1.06
C GLY A 331 27.76 -8.61 -2.31
N ALA A 332 27.35 -7.37 -2.60
CA ALA A 332 27.89 -6.60 -3.72
C ALA A 332 29.38 -6.26 -3.52
N LEU A 333 29.77 -5.78 -2.34
CA LEU A 333 31.16 -5.49 -2.03
C LEU A 333 32.05 -6.74 -2.08
N ALA A 334 31.51 -7.91 -1.71
CA ALA A 334 32.24 -9.19 -1.82
C ALA A 334 32.50 -9.62 -3.28
N LYS A 335 31.66 -9.23 -4.23
CA LYS A 335 31.84 -9.53 -5.67
C LYS A 335 32.79 -8.56 -6.35
N LEU A 336 32.94 -7.35 -5.84
CA LEU A 336 33.85 -6.34 -6.41
C LEU A 336 35.32 -6.61 -6.05
N PRO A 337 36.30 -6.15 -6.84
CA PRO A 337 37.71 -6.26 -6.49
C PRO A 337 38.02 -5.71 -5.09
N ALA A 338 39.06 -6.22 -4.43
CA ALA A 338 39.47 -5.71 -3.12
C ALA A 338 39.77 -4.20 -3.17
N ALA A 339 39.35 -3.47 -2.15
CA ALA A 339 39.62 -2.04 -2.02
C ALA A 339 40.52 -1.76 -0.82
N ARG A 340 41.42 -0.80 -0.96
CA ARG A 340 42.35 -0.41 0.11
C ARG A 340 41.99 0.92 0.80
N GLY A 341 40.89 1.56 0.39
CA GLY A 341 40.51 2.88 0.92
C GLY A 341 39.91 2.82 2.33
N ALA A 342 40.30 3.75 3.18
CA ALA A 342 39.88 3.89 4.58
C ALA A 342 38.39 3.81 4.77
N ARG A 343 37.61 4.55 3.96
CA ARG A 343 36.15 4.69 4.08
C ARG A 343 35.41 3.35 4.05
N GLU A 344 35.84 2.43 3.16
CA GLU A 344 35.21 1.11 3.06
C GLU A 344 35.55 0.24 4.26
N GLN A 345 36.82 0.24 4.68
CA GLN A 345 37.27 -0.57 5.83
C GLN A 345 36.59 -0.13 7.13
N LEU A 346 36.54 1.18 7.37
CA LEU A 346 35.88 1.75 8.55
C LEU A 346 34.37 1.51 8.53
N ALA A 347 33.73 1.58 7.36
CA ALA A 347 32.31 1.26 7.23
C ALA A 347 32.01 -0.23 7.53
N LEU A 348 32.87 -1.14 7.04
CA LEU A 348 32.78 -2.58 7.35
C LEU A 348 33.00 -2.85 8.84
N LEU A 349 34.02 -2.22 9.46
CA LEU A 349 34.25 -2.33 10.90
C LEU A 349 33.05 -1.79 11.70
N SER A 350 32.46 -0.70 11.27
CA SER A 350 31.24 -0.15 11.88
C SER A 350 30.06 -1.15 11.87
N VAL A 351 29.88 -1.92 10.79
CA VAL A 351 28.88 -3.00 10.75
C VAL A 351 29.18 -4.06 11.80
N VAL A 352 30.44 -4.51 11.91
CA VAL A 352 30.86 -5.53 12.88
C VAL A 352 30.66 -5.06 14.32
N ARG A 353 30.89 -3.78 14.61
CA ARG A 353 30.72 -3.18 15.95
C ARG A 353 29.28 -2.95 16.32
N ARG A 354 28.44 -2.55 15.36
CA ARG A 354 27.03 -2.17 15.57
C ARG A 354 26.11 -3.37 15.75
N LEU A 355 26.35 -4.44 14.99
CA LEU A 355 25.48 -5.62 15.01
C LEU A 355 25.76 -6.52 16.22
N GLY A 356 24.71 -7.14 16.74
CA GLY A 356 24.75 -8.00 17.91
C GLY A 356 25.08 -9.47 17.59
N PRO A 357 24.99 -10.33 18.61
CA PRO A 357 25.23 -11.77 18.49
C PRO A 357 24.02 -12.57 17.97
N ALA A 358 22.86 -11.93 17.74
CA ALA A 358 21.68 -12.62 17.22
C ALA A 358 21.98 -13.31 15.88
N ALA A 359 21.43 -14.49 15.62
CA ALA A 359 21.79 -15.35 14.49
C ALA A 359 21.80 -14.63 13.13
N GLN A 360 20.82 -13.78 12.87
CA GLN A 360 20.73 -13.01 11.61
C GLN A 360 21.84 -11.95 11.51
N GLU A 361 22.09 -11.22 12.59
CA GLU A 361 23.12 -10.18 12.66
C GLU A 361 24.53 -10.80 12.63
N HIS A 362 24.67 -11.96 13.27
CA HIS A 362 25.93 -12.71 13.26
C HIS A 362 26.40 -13.09 11.85
N GLY A 363 25.49 -13.53 10.99
CA GLY A 363 25.81 -13.83 9.59
C GLY A 363 26.31 -12.61 8.82
N LEU A 364 25.75 -11.43 9.08
CA LEU A 364 26.18 -10.16 8.46
C LEU A 364 27.52 -9.69 9.01
N ARG A 365 27.76 -9.82 10.33
CA ARG A 365 29.09 -9.56 10.94
C ARG A 365 30.17 -10.40 10.31
N SER A 366 29.92 -11.71 10.17
CA SER A 366 30.87 -12.65 9.55
C SER A 366 31.20 -12.28 8.11
N ARG A 367 30.17 -11.89 7.31
CA ARG A 367 30.38 -11.40 5.93
C ARG A 367 31.19 -10.11 5.90
N ALA A 368 30.95 -9.15 6.79
CA ALA A 368 31.70 -7.92 6.87
C ALA A 368 33.18 -8.20 7.18
N VAL A 369 33.48 -9.11 8.12
CA VAL A 369 34.84 -9.54 8.44
C VAL A 369 35.50 -10.24 7.25
N LEU A 370 34.80 -11.07 6.49
CA LEU A 370 35.36 -11.71 5.28
C LEU A 370 35.78 -10.67 4.25
N VAL A 371 34.96 -9.62 4.02
CA VAL A 371 35.35 -8.53 3.12
C VAL A 371 36.52 -7.73 3.66
N LEU A 372 36.58 -7.45 4.98
CA LEU A 372 37.76 -6.82 5.63
C LEU A 372 39.04 -7.64 5.43
N ARG A 373 38.97 -8.94 5.69
CA ARG A 373 40.11 -9.87 5.49
C ARG A 373 40.62 -9.82 4.05
N ARG A 374 39.72 -9.89 3.09
CA ARG A 374 40.06 -9.82 1.67
C ARG A 374 40.73 -8.49 1.30
N ASN A 375 40.14 -7.38 1.79
CA ASN A 375 40.63 -6.04 1.44
C ASN A 375 41.95 -5.67 2.07
N THR A 376 42.24 -6.15 3.30
CA THR A 376 43.43 -5.80 4.08
C THR A 376 44.53 -6.86 4.07
N GLY A 377 44.19 -8.11 3.71
CA GLY A 377 45.07 -9.26 3.85
C GLY A 377 45.30 -9.71 5.30
N LYS A 378 44.65 -9.05 6.29
CA LYS A 378 44.85 -9.32 7.73
C LYS A 378 43.80 -10.28 8.27
N ARG A 379 44.16 -11.04 9.32
CA ARG A 379 43.28 -11.96 10.04
C ARG A 379 43.52 -11.78 11.54
N PHE A 380 42.45 -11.50 12.30
CA PHE A 380 42.51 -11.26 13.74
C PHE A 380 41.62 -12.23 14.52
N GLY A 381 41.54 -13.48 14.08
CA GLY A 381 40.92 -14.55 14.87
C GLY A 381 39.42 -14.41 15.11
N PHE A 382 38.67 -13.68 14.25
CA PHE A 382 37.20 -13.60 14.37
C PHE A 382 36.61 -14.99 14.13
N VAL A 383 35.99 -15.55 15.17
CA VAL A 383 35.34 -16.87 15.17
C VAL A 383 33.84 -16.71 14.91
N THR A 384 33.31 -17.51 13.98
CA THR A 384 31.88 -17.58 13.67
C THR A 384 31.22 -18.57 14.61
N GLY A 385 30.10 -18.16 15.28
CA GLY A 385 29.31 -19.00 16.19
C GLY A 385 29.16 -18.45 17.62
N GLU A 386 28.18 -18.94 18.35
CA GLU A 386 27.85 -18.45 19.71
C GLU A 386 28.96 -18.62 20.73
N LYS A 387 29.72 -19.68 20.61
CA LYS A 387 30.87 -19.97 21.51
C LYS A 387 32.07 -19.02 21.35
N GLY A 388 32.03 -18.14 20.35
CA GLY A 388 33.11 -17.23 19.99
C GLY A 388 33.03 -15.81 20.56
N ARG A 389 32.13 -15.50 21.49
CA ARG A 389 31.90 -14.11 21.95
C ARG A 389 33.18 -13.37 22.39
N VAL A 390 34.01 -13.98 23.22
CA VAL A 390 35.27 -13.38 23.71
C VAL A 390 36.23 -13.19 22.55
N ALA A 391 36.43 -14.22 21.73
CA ALA A 391 37.31 -14.14 20.55
C ALA A 391 36.82 -13.10 19.54
N GLN A 392 35.53 -12.90 19.40
CA GLN A 392 34.95 -11.84 18.57
C GLN A 392 35.25 -10.45 19.12
N GLN A 393 35.17 -10.23 20.43
CA GLN A 393 35.52 -8.94 21.05
C GLN A 393 37.01 -8.63 20.85
N THR A 394 37.87 -9.58 21.09
CA THR A 394 39.32 -9.47 20.86
C THR A 394 39.64 -9.17 19.39
N ALA A 395 38.97 -9.88 18.47
CA ALA A 395 39.15 -9.65 17.05
C ALA A 395 38.69 -8.26 16.61
N VAL A 396 37.57 -7.77 17.16
CA VAL A 396 37.02 -6.42 16.87
C VAL A 396 37.98 -5.35 17.41
N ALA A 397 38.53 -5.53 18.61
CA ALA A 397 39.57 -4.64 19.15
C ALA A 397 40.83 -4.60 18.25
N ALA A 398 41.32 -5.77 17.87
CA ALA A 398 42.48 -5.86 16.98
C ALA A 398 42.27 -5.24 15.58
N TRP A 399 41.02 -5.37 15.03
CA TRP A 399 40.63 -4.67 13.81
C TRP A 399 40.60 -3.16 14.01
N THR A 400 40.08 -2.69 15.14
CA THR A 400 40.03 -1.27 15.49
C THR A 400 41.43 -0.68 15.56
N ASP A 401 42.32 -1.30 16.34
CA ASP A 401 43.73 -0.87 16.50
C ASP A 401 44.50 -0.88 15.16
N HIS A 402 44.26 -1.89 14.32
CA HIS A 402 44.87 -1.95 13.00
C HIS A 402 44.43 -0.79 12.10
N LEU A 403 43.12 -0.50 12.05
CA LEU A 403 42.60 0.57 11.21
C LEU A 403 42.90 1.96 11.76
N GLU A 404 42.97 2.14 13.09
CA GLU A 404 43.43 3.38 13.73
C GLU A 404 44.88 3.69 13.37
N ARG A 405 45.74 2.68 13.38
CA ARG A 405 47.15 2.86 12.94
C ARG A 405 47.31 3.08 11.45
N THR A 406 46.48 2.45 10.65
CA THR A 406 46.54 2.54 9.19
C THR A 406 45.90 3.81 8.64
N TYR A 407 44.83 4.30 9.27
CA TYR A 407 44.02 5.43 8.85
C TYR A 407 43.67 6.35 10.03
N PRO A 408 44.64 6.99 10.70
CA PRO A 408 44.42 7.70 11.96
C PRO A 408 43.40 8.85 11.84
N GLU A 409 43.52 9.67 10.80
CA GLU A 409 42.65 10.83 10.63
C GLU A 409 41.21 10.45 10.25
N GLU A 410 41.04 9.49 9.37
CA GLU A 410 39.73 9.01 8.98
C GLU A 410 39.01 8.28 10.11
N THR A 411 39.76 7.52 10.91
CA THR A 411 39.23 6.80 12.08
C THR A 411 38.78 7.79 13.14
N LYS A 412 39.60 8.78 13.46
CA LYS A 412 39.23 9.86 14.37
C LYS A 412 37.97 10.60 13.90
N ARG A 413 37.86 10.91 12.61
CA ARG A 413 36.71 11.59 12.02
C ARG A 413 35.46 10.71 12.02
N LEU A 414 35.54 9.44 11.64
CA LEU A 414 34.40 8.57 11.44
C LEU A 414 33.98 7.80 12.68
N LEU A 415 34.89 7.33 13.49
CA LEU A 415 34.60 6.62 14.74
C LEU A 415 34.57 7.58 15.94
N GLY A 416 35.31 8.65 15.93
CA GLY A 416 35.29 9.69 16.96
C GLY A 416 34.00 10.51 16.95
N ALA A 417 33.42 10.73 15.79
CA ALA A 417 32.08 11.38 15.69
C ALA A 417 30.93 10.50 16.28
N ALA A 418 31.09 9.17 16.24
CA ALA A 418 30.16 8.25 16.88
C ALA A 418 30.33 8.17 18.42
N ALA A 419 31.47 8.64 18.94
CA ALA A 419 31.79 8.62 20.35
C ALA A 419 31.56 9.97 21.06
N ALA A 420 30.94 10.97 20.40
CA ALA A 420 30.53 12.18 21.08
C ALA A 420 29.51 11.79 22.17
N SER A 421 29.99 11.74 23.43
CA SER A 421 29.14 11.35 24.55
C SER A 421 27.97 12.32 24.73
N LEU A 422 26.84 11.83 25.17
CA LEU A 422 25.64 12.65 25.43
C LEU A 422 25.94 13.92 26.22
N PRO A 423 26.85 13.92 27.24
CA PRO A 423 27.29 15.14 27.92
C PRO A 423 27.96 16.16 27.00
N VAL A 424 28.82 15.73 26.07
CA VAL A 424 29.48 16.62 25.10
C VAL A 424 28.45 17.23 24.13
N LEU A 425 27.50 16.43 23.66
CA LEU A 425 26.43 16.92 22.79
C LEU A 425 25.50 17.89 23.54
N ARG A 426 25.16 17.61 24.79
CA ARG A 426 24.35 18.53 25.64
C ARG A 426 25.08 19.86 25.86
N LYS A 427 26.39 19.85 26.09
CA LYS A 427 27.17 21.09 26.20
C LYS A 427 27.11 21.93 24.93
N ARG A 428 27.15 21.29 23.74
CA ARG A 428 26.96 21.98 22.46
C ARG A 428 25.55 22.54 22.28
N LEU A 429 24.55 21.85 22.82
CA LEU A 429 23.15 22.28 22.74
C LEU A 429 22.92 23.64 23.46
N VAL A 430 23.62 23.89 24.59
CA VAL A 430 23.53 25.14 25.32
C VAL A 430 24.04 26.32 24.50
N ALA A 431 24.97 26.10 23.58
CA ALA A 431 25.55 27.13 22.72
C ALA A 431 24.75 27.37 21.41
N VAL A 432 23.61 26.70 21.24
CA VAL A 432 22.75 26.88 20.03
C VAL A 432 21.89 28.14 20.22
N ASP A 433 21.96 29.04 19.25
CA ASP A 433 20.99 30.12 19.12
C ASP A 433 19.65 29.55 18.63
N TRP A 434 18.70 29.41 19.53
CA TRP A 434 17.37 28.84 19.26
C TRP A 434 16.43 29.83 18.59
N ASP A 435 16.69 31.13 18.70
CA ASP A 435 15.83 32.19 18.19
C ASP A 435 16.22 32.56 16.73
N GLY A 436 17.48 32.26 16.35
CA GLY A 436 17.99 32.40 14.99
C GLY A 436 17.63 31.26 14.03
N GLY A 437 16.62 30.46 14.38
CA GLY A 437 16.17 29.31 13.56
C GLY A 437 15.47 29.72 12.27
N ASP A 438 15.84 29.12 11.13
CA ASP A 438 15.18 29.29 9.85
C ASP A 438 14.35 28.05 9.48
N VAL A 439 13.04 28.22 9.28
CA VAL A 439 12.08 27.15 9.01
C VAL A 439 12.36 26.43 7.69
N SER A 440 12.72 27.18 6.64
CA SER A 440 12.97 26.61 5.31
C SER A 440 14.23 25.76 5.33
N ARG A 441 15.30 26.26 5.96
CA ARG A 441 16.54 25.50 6.18
C ARG A 441 16.31 24.28 7.07
N GLY A 442 15.50 24.42 8.14
CA GLY A 442 15.10 23.32 9.00
C GLY A 442 14.38 22.22 8.23
N LYS A 443 13.44 22.57 7.36
CA LYS A 443 12.74 21.62 6.47
C LYS A 443 13.69 20.91 5.52
N GLN A 444 14.66 21.65 4.94
CA GLN A 444 15.68 21.04 4.09
C GLN A 444 16.55 20.04 4.85
N VAL A 445 16.97 20.37 6.09
CA VAL A 445 17.74 19.47 6.94
C VAL A 445 16.94 18.24 7.32
N PHE A 446 15.67 18.42 7.72
CA PHE A 446 14.73 17.34 8.04
C PHE A 446 14.59 16.35 6.87
N THR A 447 14.44 16.86 5.65
CA THR A 447 14.38 16.06 4.42
C THR A 447 15.74 15.41 4.12
N LYS A 448 16.83 16.19 4.12
CA LYS A 448 18.19 15.73 3.80
C LYS A 448 18.70 14.67 4.77
N ARG A 449 18.31 14.74 6.05
CA ARG A 449 18.68 13.78 7.09
C ARG A 449 17.79 12.55 7.14
N GLY A 450 16.71 12.52 6.35
CA GLY A 450 15.85 11.36 6.20
C GLY A 450 14.73 11.25 7.24
N CYS A 451 14.56 12.25 8.10
CA CYS A 451 13.51 12.26 9.12
C CYS A 451 12.11 12.16 8.48
N VAL A 452 11.95 12.79 7.30
CA VAL A 452 10.72 12.78 6.48
C VAL A 452 10.24 11.36 6.15
N GLY A 453 11.16 10.40 5.97
CA GLY A 453 10.81 9.01 5.61
C GLY A 453 10.01 8.27 6.69
N CYS A 454 10.14 8.69 7.95
CA CYS A 454 9.41 8.09 9.07
C CYS A 454 8.37 9.02 9.69
N HIS A 455 8.52 10.34 9.56
CA HIS A 455 7.72 11.33 10.28
C HIS A 455 6.82 12.19 9.38
N GLN A 456 6.62 11.83 8.12
CA GLN A 456 5.75 12.56 7.22
C GLN A 456 4.69 11.64 6.61
N GLY A 457 3.45 12.16 6.55
CA GLY A 457 2.32 11.47 5.94
C GLY A 457 1.58 10.51 6.87
N ARG A 458 0.38 10.15 6.46
CA ARG A 458 -0.56 9.35 7.27
C ARG A 458 -0.16 7.88 7.44
N ARG A 459 0.76 7.37 6.61
CA ARG A 459 1.33 6.02 6.70
C ARG A 459 2.76 6.03 7.27
N ALA A 460 3.10 7.08 8.00
CA ALA A 460 4.41 7.22 8.61
C ALA A 460 4.73 6.08 9.58
N LEU A 461 6.01 5.69 9.63
CA LEU A 461 6.51 4.70 10.59
C LEU A 461 6.75 5.31 11.98
N GLY A 462 6.91 6.62 12.05
CA GLY A 462 7.08 7.38 13.28
C GLY A 462 5.86 8.24 13.59
N PRO A 463 5.80 8.83 14.79
CA PRO A 463 4.74 9.75 15.17
C PRO A 463 4.74 11.02 14.32
N ASP A 464 3.58 11.62 14.17
CA ASP A 464 3.45 12.96 13.64
C ASP A 464 4.15 13.95 14.60
N LEU A 465 5.03 14.76 14.04
CA LEU A 465 5.80 15.75 14.79
C LEU A 465 5.13 17.12 14.86
N ALA A 466 3.95 17.30 14.28
CA ALA A 466 3.20 18.55 14.39
C ALA A 466 2.95 18.90 15.86
N GLY A 467 3.28 20.13 16.25
CA GLY A 467 3.16 20.60 17.62
C GLY A 467 4.14 19.99 18.64
N SER A 468 5.13 19.19 18.21
CA SER A 468 6.12 18.60 19.14
C SER A 468 6.92 19.66 19.88
N ALA A 469 7.26 20.77 19.23
CA ALA A 469 7.99 21.87 19.86
C ALA A 469 7.24 22.53 21.02
N GLY A 470 5.91 22.49 21.02
CA GLY A 470 5.09 23.00 22.13
C GLY A 470 4.81 21.99 23.24
N ARG A 471 5.08 20.69 22.99
CA ARG A 471 4.81 19.60 23.94
C ARG A 471 6.04 19.10 24.68
N PHE A 472 7.21 19.27 24.11
CA PHE A 472 8.47 18.77 24.65
C PHE A 472 9.45 19.90 24.92
N SER A 473 10.27 19.76 25.96
CA SER A 473 11.38 20.68 26.19
C SER A 473 12.44 20.54 25.09
N ARG A 474 13.24 21.58 24.87
CA ARG A 474 14.38 21.56 23.94
C ARG A 474 15.34 20.40 24.26
N ALA A 475 15.56 20.12 25.54
CA ALA A 475 16.41 19.01 26.00
C ALA A 475 15.83 17.64 25.68
N ASP A 476 14.51 17.47 25.79
CA ASP A 476 13.83 16.20 25.45
C ASP A 476 13.82 15.96 23.94
N LEU A 477 13.52 16.99 23.13
CA LEU A 477 13.60 16.90 21.68
C LEU A 477 15.01 16.54 21.22
N PHE A 478 16.03 17.17 21.81
CA PHE A 478 17.41 16.84 21.50
C PHE A 478 17.74 15.38 21.88
N THR A 479 17.30 14.94 23.05
CA THR A 479 17.51 13.58 23.52
C THR A 479 16.82 12.57 22.61
N ALA A 480 15.58 12.85 22.17
CA ALA A 480 14.85 12.01 21.21
C ALA A 480 15.54 11.91 19.85
N ILE A 481 16.19 13.00 19.38
CA ILE A 481 16.94 12.99 18.12
C ILE A 481 18.26 12.21 18.25
N VAL A 482 18.98 12.34 19.36
CA VAL A 482 20.30 11.75 19.58
C VAL A 482 20.21 10.29 20.03
N LEU A 483 19.18 9.95 20.79
CA LEU A 483 18.92 8.62 21.33
C LEU A 483 17.51 8.14 20.94
N PRO A 484 17.23 7.95 19.63
CA PRO A 484 15.87 7.73 19.13
C PRO A 484 15.22 6.44 19.65
N ASN A 485 16.02 5.48 20.12
CA ASN A 485 15.51 4.19 20.62
C ASN A 485 15.31 4.16 22.14
N ARG A 486 15.59 5.27 22.84
CA ARG A 486 15.54 5.30 24.30
C ARG A 486 14.11 5.23 24.85
N ASP A 487 13.20 5.99 24.26
CA ASP A 487 11.83 6.16 24.76
C ASP A 487 10.84 6.05 23.58
N VAL A 488 10.78 4.84 22.96
CA VAL A 488 9.87 4.58 21.84
C VAL A 488 8.55 4.00 22.36
N SER A 489 7.45 4.70 22.10
CA SER A 489 6.12 4.18 22.40
C SER A 489 5.89 2.83 21.72
N PRO A 490 5.27 1.84 22.41
CA PRO A 490 5.02 0.50 21.86
C PRO A 490 4.39 0.49 20.47
N ARG A 491 3.52 1.46 20.17
CA ARG A 491 2.87 1.60 18.85
C ARG A 491 3.82 1.92 17.68
N TYR A 492 5.04 2.38 17.98
CA TYR A 492 6.08 2.69 16.99
C TYR A 492 7.29 1.77 17.07
N GLN A 493 7.24 0.74 17.91
CA GLN A 493 8.28 -0.27 17.98
C GLN A 493 8.16 -1.21 16.79
N THR A 494 9.24 -1.36 16.03
CA THR A 494 9.29 -2.28 14.90
C THR A 494 9.45 -3.72 15.38
N THR A 495 8.73 -4.62 14.75
CA THR A 495 8.80 -6.06 14.99
C THR A 495 9.45 -6.75 13.81
N VAL A 496 10.30 -7.73 14.10
CA VAL A 496 10.86 -8.62 13.09
C VAL A 496 10.04 -9.91 13.09
N VAL A 497 9.50 -10.26 11.92
CA VAL A 497 8.73 -11.49 11.73
C VAL A 497 9.44 -12.37 10.73
N GLN A 498 9.70 -13.63 11.10
CA GLN A 498 10.20 -14.65 10.20
C GLN A 498 9.06 -15.61 9.86
N THR A 499 8.84 -15.82 8.57
CA THR A 499 7.86 -16.78 8.06
C THR A 499 8.45 -18.19 7.98
N SER A 500 7.61 -19.21 7.91
CA SER A 500 8.01 -20.63 7.82
C SER A 500 8.87 -20.92 6.58
N ASP A 501 8.70 -20.16 5.50
CA ASP A 501 9.53 -20.23 4.28
C ASP A 501 10.87 -19.48 4.40
N GLY A 502 11.21 -18.99 5.61
CA GLY A 502 12.48 -18.34 5.92
C GLY A 502 12.58 -16.87 5.50
N ARG A 503 11.53 -16.25 4.99
CA ARG A 503 11.51 -14.81 4.72
C ARG A 503 11.45 -14.02 6.01
N VAL A 504 12.12 -12.87 6.03
CA VAL A 504 12.17 -11.98 7.20
C VAL A 504 11.59 -10.63 6.81
N TYR A 505 10.62 -10.19 7.60
CA TYR A 505 9.97 -8.90 7.48
C TYR A 505 10.22 -8.06 8.71
N ASN A 506 10.49 -6.77 8.53
CA ASN A 506 10.63 -5.81 9.62
C ASN A 506 9.63 -4.66 9.40
N GLY A 507 8.85 -4.36 10.41
CA GLY A 507 7.84 -3.31 10.31
C GLY A 507 7.06 -3.09 11.60
N LEU A 508 6.13 -2.14 11.56
CA LEU A 508 5.17 -1.91 12.63
C LEU A 508 3.99 -2.87 12.48
N ILE A 509 3.59 -3.51 13.56
CA ILE A 509 2.32 -4.25 13.60
C ILE A 509 1.19 -3.21 13.56
N VAL A 510 0.42 -3.19 12.48
CA VAL A 510 -0.75 -2.30 12.34
C VAL A 510 -2.06 -3.01 12.64
N TYR A 511 -2.07 -4.33 12.49
CA TYR A 511 -3.19 -5.18 12.85
C TYR A 511 -2.72 -6.61 13.14
N GLN A 512 -3.32 -7.24 14.15
CA GLN A 512 -3.09 -8.63 14.51
C GLN A 512 -4.42 -9.30 14.84
N SER A 513 -4.65 -10.46 14.24
CA SER A 513 -5.82 -11.31 14.46
C SER A 513 -5.38 -12.75 14.78
N VAL A 514 -6.35 -13.64 15.00
CA VAL A 514 -6.08 -15.06 15.25
C VAL A 514 -5.43 -15.72 14.04
N ASP A 515 -5.82 -15.31 12.83
CA ASP A 515 -5.45 -15.88 11.54
C ASP A 515 -4.34 -15.11 10.80
N GLY A 516 -3.92 -13.95 11.29
CA GLY A 516 -2.93 -13.18 10.56
C GLY A 516 -2.36 -11.97 11.28
N LEU A 517 -1.32 -11.45 10.67
CA LEU A 517 -0.57 -10.28 11.10
C LEU A 517 -0.38 -9.32 9.91
N THR A 518 -0.70 -8.05 10.12
CA THR A 518 -0.44 -7.00 9.12
C THR A 518 0.70 -6.12 9.59
N LEU A 519 1.80 -6.11 8.82
CA LEU A 519 2.99 -5.30 9.08
C LEU A 519 3.05 -4.12 8.12
N ARG A 520 3.33 -2.92 8.64
CA ARG A 520 3.75 -1.76 7.84
C ARG A 520 5.27 -1.73 7.79
N THR A 521 5.85 -1.89 6.62
CA THR A 521 7.30 -1.91 6.39
C THR A 521 7.83 -0.52 6.04
N GLY A 522 9.14 -0.30 6.17
CA GLY A 522 9.79 1.00 5.92
C GLY A 522 9.66 1.56 4.50
N THR A 523 9.05 0.83 3.58
CA THR A 523 8.77 1.23 2.20
C THR A 523 7.35 1.75 2.01
N ASN A 524 6.67 2.16 3.08
CA ASN A 524 5.26 2.55 3.08
C ASN A 524 4.32 1.43 2.56
N ARG A 525 4.81 0.19 2.62
CA ARG A 525 4.11 -1.00 2.19
C ARG A 525 3.55 -1.74 3.40
N THR A 526 2.33 -2.17 3.29
CA THR A 526 1.69 -3.06 4.26
C THR A 526 1.71 -4.48 3.71
N ILE A 527 2.12 -5.44 4.55
CA ILE A 527 2.19 -6.85 4.20
C ILE A 527 1.30 -7.60 5.19
N ARG A 528 0.37 -8.40 4.68
CA ARG A 528 -0.38 -9.36 5.48
C ARG A 528 0.39 -10.69 5.46
N LEU A 529 0.61 -11.23 6.64
CA LEU A 529 1.18 -12.56 6.87
C LEU A 529 0.10 -13.40 7.55
N GLU A 530 -0.16 -14.56 7.02
CA GLU A 530 -1.06 -15.56 7.62
C GLU A 530 -0.30 -16.35 8.68
N LYS A 531 -0.98 -16.70 9.78
CA LYS A 531 -0.41 -17.50 10.87
C LYS A 531 -0.48 -18.98 10.57
#